data_18b5f99e5361d5175f142755ffc80f97
#
_entry.id   18b5f99e5361d5175f142755ffc80f97
#
_cell.length_a   1.000
_cell.length_b   1.000
_cell.length_c   1.000
_cell.angle_alpha   90.00
_cell.angle_beta   90.00
_cell.angle_gamma   90.00
#
_symmetry.space_group_name_H-M   'P 1'
#
loop_
_entity.id
_entity.type
_entity.pdbx_description
1 polymer ?
#
loop_
_entity_poly.entity_id
_entity_poly.type
_entity_poly.pdbx_seq_one_letter_code
_entity_poly.pdbx_strand_id
1 'polypeptide(L)'
;MKLTKDSGIKDFLINEVLMHASDTLPAETSARLAGIRRDKPSVPVIYVATGSAAIIAGSNATAKATRQYLDEMGMKGEVVRTGCHGPAAFEPLFCVHLPGKNKLIFRNVTEDKVEPLLNGVFHNDMPVEDLVAQSGTYGFEAWHEIPFLDEVPFFRMQKRVVLGNCGCYDPESIEEYIARGGYRAFLKTIRNYTHEEVCDIVERSGLRGRSGGGFNTGLKWKYALNSASDNRYLICNAKESDPGSYADR
;
A
#
# COMPACT_ATOMS: atom_id res chain seq x y z
N MET A 1 -4.97 7.81 -13.02
CA MET A 1 -3.53 7.46 -12.99
C MET A 1 -2.74 8.70 -13.39
N LYS A 2 -2.12 9.38 -12.42
CA LYS A 2 -1.26 10.54 -12.70
C LYS A 2 0.11 9.99 -13.12
N LEU A 3 0.42 10.04 -14.40
CA LEU A 3 1.79 9.87 -14.85
C LEU A 3 2.59 11.07 -14.37
N THR A 4 3.62 10.82 -13.56
CA THR A 4 4.58 11.87 -13.22
C THR A 4 5.26 12.34 -14.50
N LYS A 5 5.46 13.66 -14.63
CA LYS A 5 6.18 14.27 -15.78
C LYS A 5 7.69 13.99 -15.76
N ASP A 6 8.18 13.21 -14.80
CA ASP A 6 9.60 12.91 -14.68
C ASP A 6 9.96 11.68 -15.54
N SER A 7 10.46 11.96 -16.74
CA SER A 7 10.95 10.93 -17.67
C SER A 7 12.07 10.06 -17.04
N GLY A 8 12.87 10.62 -16.14
CA GLY A 8 13.98 9.92 -15.50
C GLY A 8 13.55 8.81 -14.53
N ILE A 9 12.45 9.00 -13.79
CA ILE A 9 11.89 7.95 -12.93
C ILE A 9 11.30 6.83 -13.76
N LYS A 10 10.55 7.17 -14.81
CA LYS A 10 9.94 6.18 -15.71
C LYS A 10 11.00 5.31 -16.39
N ASP A 11 12.03 5.93 -16.96
CA ASP A 11 13.10 5.22 -17.64
C ASP A 11 13.87 4.31 -16.68
N PHE A 12 14.14 4.77 -15.47
CA PHE A 12 14.72 3.98 -14.38
C PHE A 12 13.87 2.74 -14.06
N LEU A 13 12.56 2.93 -13.81
CA LEU A 13 11.69 1.83 -13.43
C LEU A 13 11.53 0.80 -14.55
N ILE A 14 11.49 1.24 -15.81
CA ILE A 14 11.38 0.33 -16.95
C ILE A 14 12.70 -0.40 -17.16
N ASN A 15 13.80 0.32 -17.34
CA ASN A 15 15.05 -0.25 -17.85
C ASN A 15 15.88 -0.93 -16.75
N GLU A 16 15.92 -0.36 -15.54
CA GLU A 16 16.77 -0.87 -14.46
C GLU A 16 16.02 -1.81 -13.49
N VAL A 17 14.70 -1.72 -13.41
CA VAL A 17 13.90 -2.55 -12.50
C VAL A 17 13.14 -3.64 -13.24
N LEU A 18 12.24 -3.26 -14.15
CA LEU A 18 11.37 -4.22 -14.82
C LEU A 18 12.10 -5.03 -15.89
N MET A 19 13.00 -4.42 -16.64
CA MET A 19 13.78 -5.10 -17.70
C MET A 19 15.02 -5.82 -17.15
N HIS A 20 15.33 -5.68 -15.87
CA HIS A 20 16.46 -6.37 -15.25
C HIS A 20 16.28 -7.90 -15.31
N ALA A 21 17.30 -8.60 -15.81
CA ALA A 21 17.21 -10.04 -16.06
C ALA A 21 17.28 -10.90 -14.78
N SER A 22 17.97 -10.39 -13.74
CA SER A 22 18.17 -11.11 -12.48
C SER A 22 17.04 -10.81 -11.48
N ASP A 23 16.72 -11.79 -10.64
CA ASP A 23 15.81 -11.60 -9.49
C ASP A 23 16.43 -10.66 -8.42
N THR A 24 17.77 -10.52 -8.40
CA THR A 24 18.49 -9.63 -7.49
C THR A 24 18.89 -8.35 -8.22
N LEU A 25 18.42 -7.22 -7.72
CA LEU A 25 18.75 -5.90 -8.26
C LEU A 25 20.08 -5.37 -7.70
N PRO A 26 20.83 -4.55 -8.47
CA PRO A 26 22.02 -3.85 -7.99
C PRO A 26 21.73 -3.02 -6.73
N ALA A 27 22.74 -2.82 -5.90
CA ALA A 27 22.59 -2.08 -4.64
C ALA A 27 22.12 -0.63 -4.86
N GLU A 28 22.61 0.04 -5.89
CA GLU A 28 22.22 1.40 -6.25
C GLU A 28 20.74 1.46 -6.67
N THR A 29 20.31 0.54 -7.54
CA THR A 29 18.91 0.39 -7.96
C THR A 29 18.01 0.12 -6.75
N SER A 30 18.44 -0.77 -5.85
CA SER A 30 17.70 -1.09 -4.62
C SER A 30 17.60 0.12 -3.67
N ALA A 31 18.65 0.93 -3.55
CA ALA A 31 18.65 2.15 -2.75
C ALA A 31 17.69 3.21 -3.33
N ARG A 32 17.67 3.38 -4.65
CA ARG A 32 16.75 4.28 -5.32
C ARG A 32 15.29 3.84 -5.17
N LEU A 33 15.01 2.54 -5.26
CA LEU A 33 13.68 1.98 -4.97
C LEU A 33 13.26 2.22 -3.51
N ALA A 34 14.19 2.08 -2.55
CA ALA A 34 13.94 2.39 -1.15
C ALA A 34 13.52 3.85 -0.93
N GLY A 35 14.08 4.78 -1.70
CA GLY A 35 13.65 6.18 -1.73
C GLY A 35 12.20 6.34 -2.23
N ILE A 36 11.86 5.70 -3.34
CA ILE A 36 10.47 5.74 -3.88
C ILE A 36 9.47 5.14 -2.87
N ARG A 37 9.84 4.08 -2.17
CA ARG A 37 9.01 3.44 -1.13
C ARG A 37 8.95 4.21 0.19
N ARG A 38 9.78 5.22 0.35
CA ARG A 38 9.94 5.95 1.64
C ARG A 38 10.37 5.02 2.78
N ASP A 39 11.23 4.04 2.49
CA ASP A 39 11.68 3.07 3.50
C ASP A 39 12.44 3.77 4.65
N LYS A 40 13.13 4.88 4.35
CA LYS A 40 13.81 5.74 5.33
C LYS A 40 13.55 7.20 4.96
N PRO A 41 12.43 7.79 5.41
CA PRO A 41 12.10 9.15 5.07
C PRO A 41 13.09 10.14 5.70
N SER A 42 13.51 11.14 4.93
CA SER A 42 14.35 12.25 5.39
C SER A 42 13.55 13.46 5.84
N VAL A 43 12.26 13.48 5.56
CA VAL A 43 11.29 14.48 5.97
C VAL A 43 10.08 13.77 6.56
N PRO A 44 9.24 14.44 7.37
CA PRO A 44 7.99 13.86 7.83
C PRO A 44 7.11 13.40 6.68
N VAL A 45 6.57 12.18 6.77
CA VAL A 45 5.60 11.65 5.82
C VAL A 45 4.30 11.38 6.55
N ILE A 46 3.23 12.00 6.09
CA ILE A 46 1.90 11.84 6.65
C ILE A 46 1.05 11.02 5.67
N TYR A 47 0.52 9.91 6.14
CA TYR A 47 -0.35 9.05 5.35
C TYR A 47 -1.80 9.27 5.77
N VAL A 48 -2.68 9.54 4.81
CA VAL A 48 -4.11 9.75 5.03
C VAL A 48 -4.88 8.70 4.25
N ALA A 49 -5.67 7.89 4.92
CA ALA A 49 -6.52 6.91 4.26
C ALA A 49 -7.57 7.58 3.37
N THR A 50 -7.76 7.06 2.16
CA THR A 50 -8.70 7.62 1.16
C THR A 50 -9.59 6.56 0.52
N GLY A 51 -9.82 5.45 1.21
CA GLY A 51 -10.86 4.49 0.84
C GLY A 51 -12.26 5.09 0.98
N SER A 52 -13.29 4.42 0.47
CA SER A 52 -14.67 4.96 0.47
C SER A 52 -15.15 5.33 1.86
N ALA A 53 -14.88 4.49 2.88
CA ALA A 53 -15.25 4.78 4.27
C ALA A 53 -14.52 6.02 4.79
N ALA A 54 -13.23 6.16 4.49
CA ALA A 54 -12.44 7.31 4.89
C ALA A 54 -12.93 8.62 4.25
N ILE A 55 -13.28 8.57 2.96
CA ILE A 55 -13.83 9.74 2.24
C ILE A 55 -15.15 10.19 2.87
N ILE A 56 -16.04 9.25 3.17
CA ILE A 56 -17.30 9.53 3.85
C ILE A 56 -17.06 10.13 5.24
N ALA A 57 -16.02 9.66 5.94
CA ALA A 57 -15.64 10.17 7.26
C ALA A 57 -14.85 11.50 7.20
N GLY A 58 -14.60 12.08 6.02
CA GLY A 58 -13.99 13.40 5.86
C GLY A 58 -12.51 13.44 5.51
N SER A 59 -11.89 12.30 5.15
CA SER A 59 -10.44 12.23 4.91
C SER A 59 -9.90 13.18 3.85
N ASN A 60 -10.72 13.61 2.88
CA ASN A 60 -10.30 14.61 1.90
C ASN A 60 -10.04 15.98 2.56
N ALA A 61 -10.88 16.38 3.53
CA ALA A 61 -10.68 17.59 4.33
C ALA A 61 -9.44 17.44 5.22
N THR A 62 -9.30 16.28 5.88
CA THR A 62 -8.10 15.93 6.67
C THR A 62 -6.81 16.06 5.86
N ALA A 63 -6.76 15.49 4.64
CA ALA A 63 -5.60 15.58 3.77
C ALA A 63 -5.29 17.02 3.31
N LYS A 64 -6.35 17.83 3.11
CA LYS A 64 -6.20 19.27 2.78
C LYS A 64 -5.65 20.05 3.97
N ALA A 65 -6.23 19.87 5.16
CA ALA A 65 -5.77 20.50 6.39
C ALA A 65 -4.32 20.14 6.71
N THR A 66 -3.93 18.89 6.49
CA THR A 66 -2.53 18.46 6.67
C THR A 66 -1.56 19.21 5.77
N ARG A 67 -1.89 19.43 4.49
CA ARG A 67 -1.04 20.21 3.59
C ARG A 67 -0.97 21.67 4.02
N GLN A 68 -2.11 22.27 4.35
CA GLN A 68 -2.16 23.65 4.85
C GLN A 68 -1.29 23.82 6.10
N TYR A 69 -1.38 22.92 7.07
CA TYR A 69 -0.55 22.95 8.26
C TYR A 69 0.95 22.91 7.94
N LEU A 70 1.39 21.98 7.06
CA LEU A 70 2.80 21.91 6.67
C LEU A 70 3.28 23.17 5.96
N ASP A 71 2.44 23.75 5.09
CA ASP A 71 2.73 25.01 4.37
C ASP A 71 2.82 26.20 5.33
N GLU A 72 1.88 26.34 6.26
CA GLU A 72 1.84 27.42 7.27
C GLU A 72 3.03 27.35 8.22
N MET A 73 3.46 26.16 8.59
CA MET A 73 4.63 25.94 9.44
C MET A 73 5.96 26.02 8.66
N GLY A 74 5.92 26.22 7.34
CA GLY A 74 7.13 26.21 6.49
C GLY A 74 7.88 24.87 6.51
N MET A 75 7.19 23.78 6.85
CA MET A 75 7.79 22.44 7.01
C MET A 75 7.82 21.68 5.69
N LYS A 76 9.00 21.19 5.32
CA LYS A 76 9.11 20.22 4.25
C LYS A 76 8.56 18.87 4.74
N GLY A 77 7.47 18.42 4.15
CA GLY A 77 6.85 17.12 4.46
C GLY A 77 6.08 16.58 3.26
N GLU A 78 5.77 15.30 3.29
CA GLU A 78 4.98 14.64 2.25
C GLU A 78 3.62 14.23 2.80
N VAL A 79 2.55 14.45 2.02
CA VAL A 79 1.21 13.92 2.31
C VAL A 79 0.86 12.88 1.27
N VAL A 80 0.79 11.62 1.72
CA VAL A 80 0.52 10.45 0.89
C VAL A 80 -0.92 9.98 1.13
N ARG A 81 -1.67 9.85 0.06
CA ARG A 81 -3.02 9.26 0.11
C ARG A 81 -2.89 7.75 0.01
N THR A 82 -3.49 7.01 0.93
CA THR A 82 -3.36 5.55 0.97
C THR A 82 -4.71 4.85 0.90
N GLY A 83 -4.69 3.55 0.59
CA GLY A 83 -5.85 2.69 0.75
C GLY A 83 -6.19 2.44 2.24
N CYS A 84 -7.31 1.78 2.48
CA CYS A 84 -7.78 1.44 3.83
C CYS A 84 -6.90 0.36 4.49
N HIS A 85 -6.68 0.49 5.79
CA HIS A 85 -5.98 -0.52 6.60
C HIS A 85 -6.89 -1.69 7.05
N GLY A 86 -8.20 -1.58 6.87
CA GLY A 86 -9.19 -2.59 7.22
C GLY A 86 -10.33 -2.11 8.13
N PRO A 87 -10.09 -1.60 9.34
CA PRO A 87 -11.18 -1.25 10.26
C PRO A 87 -11.84 0.08 9.85
N ALA A 88 -12.98 0.01 9.17
CA ALA A 88 -13.75 1.20 8.76
C ALA A 88 -14.17 2.08 9.95
N ALA A 89 -14.32 1.51 11.15
CA ALA A 89 -14.62 2.25 12.38
C ALA A 89 -13.47 3.16 12.86
N PHE A 90 -12.28 3.02 12.30
CA PHE A 90 -11.11 3.85 12.63
C PHE A 90 -10.89 4.99 11.63
N GLU A 91 -11.70 5.06 10.57
CA GLU A 91 -11.54 6.07 9.53
C GLU A 91 -12.03 7.47 9.98
N PRO A 92 -11.36 8.57 9.56
CA PRO A 92 -10.15 8.56 8.77
C PRO A 92 -8.92 8.09 9.56
N LEU A 93 -8.24 7.05 9.02
CA LEU A 93 -6.92 6.66 9.54
C LEU A 93 -5.86 7.65 9.08
N PHE A 94 -4.99 7.98 10.02
CA PHE A 94 -3.95 8.99 9.85
C PHE A 94 -2.65 8.46 10.42
N CYS A 95 -1.59 8.42 9.62
CA CYS A 95 -0.32 7.94 10.11
C CYS A 95 0.76 9.01 9.95
N VAL A 96 1.62 9.14 10.96
CA VAL A 96 2.76 10.07 10.97
C VAL A 96 4.05 9.28 11.04
N HIS A 97 4.92 9.46 10.05
CA HIS A 97 6.23 8.82 10.00
C HIS A 97 7.31 9.89 10.03
N LEU A 98 7.91 10.09 11.18
CA LEU A 98 9.03 11.01 11.34
C LEU A 98 10.36 10.34 10.97
N PRO A 99 11.36 11.10 10.49
CA PRO A 99 12.69 10.58 10.26
C PRO A 99 13.27 9.88 11.50
N GLY A 100 13.72 8.64 11.32
CA GLY A 100 14.34 7.85 12.40
C GLY A 100 13.40 7.25 13.44
N LYS A 101 12.10 7.54 13.41
CA LYS A 101 11.10 7.02 14.35
C LYS A 101 10.15 6.03 13.70
N ASN A 102 9.58 5.11 14.48
CA ASN A 102 8.47 4.27 14.04
C ASN A 102 7.25 5.10 13.63
N LYS A 103 6.52 4.59 12.65
CA LYS A 103 5.31 5.23 12.17
C LYS A 103 4.18 5.14 13.20
N LEU A 104 3.61 6.27 13.60
CA LEU A 104 2.43 6.35 14.46
C LEU A 104 1.15 6.19 13.64
N ILE A 105 0.14 5.58 14.24
CA ILE A 105 -1.15 5.32 13.63
C ILE A 105 -2.24 5.88 14.53
N PHE A 106 -3.02 6.81 13.98
CA PHE A 106 -4.15 7.45 14.66
C PHE A 106 -5.45 7.11 13.93
N ARG A 107 -6.56 7.13 14.66
CA ARG A 107 -7.92 6.89 14.17
C ARG A 107 -8.77 8.15 14.28
N ASN A 108 -9.87 8.18 13.52
CA ASN A 108 -10.91 9.23 13.63
C ASN A 108 -10.35 10.66 13.52
N VAL A 109 -9.32 10.85 12.67
CA VAL A 109 -8.67 12.15 12.52
C VAL A 109 -9.42 12.98 11.48
N THR A 110 -10.32 13.84 11.95
CA THR A 110 -11.02 14.85 11.17
C THR A 110 -10.15 16.08 10.95
N GLU A 111 -10.57 17.01 10.08
CA GLU A 111 -9.77 18.20 9.74
C GLU A 111 -9.42 19.08 10.94
N ASP A 112 -10.33 19.22 11.90
CA ASP A 112 -10.17 19.98 13.14
C ASP A 112 -9.13 19.39 14.10
N LYS A 113 -8.85 18.08 13.99
CA LYS A 113 -7.87 17.37 14.80
C LYS A 113 -6.45 17.42 14.23
N VAL A 114 -6.27 17.80 12.96
CA VAL A 114 -4.96 17.74 12.28
C VAL A 114 -3.92 18.61 12.97
N GLU A 115 -4.23 19.88 13.19
CA GLU A 115 -3.29 20.83 13.79
C GLU A 115 -2.88 20.43 15.21
N PRO A 116 -3.80 20.18 16.18
CA PRO A 116 -3.39 19.79 17.52
C PRO A 116 -2.64 18.45 17.54
N LEU A 117 -3.01 17.48 16.68
CA LEU A 117 -2.33 16.21 16.59
C LEU A 117 -0.89 16.37 16.07
N LEU A 118 -0.68 17.09 14.98
CA LEU A 118 0.64 17.29 14.42
C LEU A 118 1.53 18.12 15.34
N ASN A 119 1.00 19.17 15.96
CA ASN A 119 1.70 19.93 16.99
C ASN A 119 2.19 19.02 18.13
N GLY A 120 1.31 18.16 18.64
CA GLY A 120 1.67 17.22 19.69
C GLY A 120 2.79 16.25 19.24
N VAL A 121 2.67 15.65 18.06
CA VAL A 121 3.68 14.70 17.55
C VAL A 121 5.03 15.38 17.31
N PHE A 122 5.04 16.60 16.73
CA PHE A 122 6.29 17.30 16.42
C PHE A 122 6.99 17.87 17.67
N HIS A 123 6.25 18.22 18.71
CA HIS A 123 6.80 18.73 19.97
C HIS A 123 6.95 17.67 21.08
N ASN A 124 6.74 16.39 20.73
CA ASN A 124 6.81 15.26 21.66
C ASN A 124 5.81 15.37 22.84
N ASP A 125 4.67 16.03 22.58
CA ASP A 125 3.51 16.08 23.48
C ASP A 125 2.41 15.21 22.87
N MET A 126 2.55 13.88 23.05
CA MET A 126 1.83 12.87 22.29
C MET A 126 0.33 12.91 22.55
N PRO A 127 -0.52 13.17 21.52
CA PRO A 127 -1.96 13.10 21.66
C PRO A 127 -2.41 11.64 21.72
N VAL A 128 -2.71 11.14 22.91
CA VAL A 128 -3.01 9.70 23.15
C VAL A 128 -4.45 9.31 22.84
N GLU A 129 -5.39 10.26 22.77
CA GLU A 129 -6.83 9.97 22.68
C GLU A 129 -7.19 9.14 21.43
N ASP A 130 -6.66 9.52 20.27
CA ASP A 130 -6.91 8.83 19.00
C ASP A 130 -5.76 7.95 18.53
N LEU A 131 -4.73 7.78 19.37
CA LEU A 131 -3.57 6.96 19.06
C LEU A 131 -3.94 5.48 19.15
N VAL A 132 -3.65 4.73 18.07
CA VAL A 132 -3.93 3.29 17.98
C VAL A 132 -2.69 2.47 18.33
N ALA A 133 -1.57 2.77 17.66
CA ALA A 133 -0.36 1.96 17.74
C ALA A 133 0.81 2.64 17.02
N GLN A 134 1.99 2.02 17.16
CA GLN A 134 3.11 2.26 16.27
C GLN A 134 3.37 1.07 15.36
N SER A 135 3.85 1.33 14.13
CA SER A 135 4.29 0.29 13.20
C SER A 135 5.81 0.20 13.24
N GLY A 136 6.34 -0.89 13.78
CA GLY A 136 7.77 -1.13 13.86
C GLY A 136 8.40 -1.39 12.49
N THR A 137 9.53 -0.76 12.23
CA THR A 137 10.40 -1.07 11.09
C THR A 137 11.83 -1.20 11.61
N TYR A 138 12.54 -2.20 11.13
CA TYR A 138 13.92 -2.42 11.55
C TYR A 138 14.80 -1.17 11.33
N GLY A 139 15.49 -0.74 12.38
CA GLY A 139 16.38 0.43 12.34
C GLY A 139 15.72 1.77 12.67
N PHE A 140 14.45 1.77 13.08
CA PHE A 140 13.76 2.96 13.60
C PHE A 140 13.61 2.89 15.10
N GLU A 141 13.64 4.06 15.75
CA GLU A 141 13.42 4.18 17.19
C GLU A 141 11.93 4.00 17.51
N ALA A 142 11.63 3.15 18.46
CA ALA A 142 10.29 2.96 18.98
C ALA A 142 9.86 4.13 19.87
N TRP A 143 8.58 4.43 19.84
CA TRP A 143 7.96 5.36 20.78
C TRP A 143 7.71 4.67 22.11
N HIS A 144 8.05 5.34 23.20
CA HIS A 144 7.88 4.80 24.54
C HIS A 144 6.39 4.62 24.87
N GLU A 145 6.03 3.51 25.52
CA GLU A 145 4.67 3.19 26.00
C GLU A 145 3.57 3.12 24.90
N ILE A 146 3.93 3.14 23.61
CA ILE A 146 2.96 2.98 22.54
C ILE A 146 2.98 1.53 22.06
N PRO A 147 1.84 0.82 22.03
CA PRO A 147 1.79 -0.59 21.59
C PRO A 147 2.16 -0.71 20.11
N PHE A 148 2.75 -1.86 19.74
CA PHE A 148 2.94 -2.17 18.33
C PHE A 148 1.62 -2.59 17.67
N LEU A 149 1.53 -2.41 16.36
CA LEU A 149 0.31 -2.70 15.61
C LEU A 149 -0.12 -4.17 15.70
N ASP A 150 0.84 -5.09 15.78
CA ASP A 150 0.61 -6.52 15.96
C ASP A 150 0.19 -6.91 17.39
N GLU A 151 0.25 -6.00 18.34
CA GLU A 151 -0.29 -6.17 19.69
C GLU A 151 -1.76 -5.75 19.77
N VAL A 152 -2.24 -4.92 18.82
CA VAL A 152 -3.64 -4.48 18.76
C VAL A 152 -4.56 -5.66 18.43
N PRO A 153 -5.62 -5.93 19.22
CA PRO A 153 -6.45 -7.13 19.08
C PRO A 153 -6.99 -7.38 17.66
N PHE A 154 -7.37 -6.32 16.94
CA PHE A 154 -7.85 -6.44 15.55
C PHE A 154 -6.78 -6.96 14.60
N PHE A 155 -5.52 -6.54 14.75
CA PHE A 155 -4.42 -6.90 13.85
C PHE A 155 -3.65 -8.14 14.28
N ARG A 156 -3.60 -8.43 15.58
CA ARG A 156 -2.78 -9.49 16.17
C ARG A 156 -3.01 -10.87 15.57
N MET A 157 -4.24 -11.18 15.19
CA MET A 157 -4.60 -12.49 14.64
C MET A 157 -4.61 -12.51 13.10
N GLN A 158 -4.27 -11.39 12.45
CA GLN A 158 -4.28 -11.29 10.99
C GLN A 158 -2.93 -11.64 10.40
N LYS A 159 -2.94 -12.53 9.40
CA LYS A 159 -1.81 -12.75 8.51
C LYS A 159 -2.11 -12.07 7.17
N ARG A 160 -1.64 -10.85 7.02
CA ARG A 160 -1.90 -10.01 5.84
C ARG A 160 -0.98 -10.41 4.69
N VAL A 161 -1.51 -11.13 3.71
CA VAL A 161 -0.80 -11.54 2.49
C VAL A 161 -1.24 -10.65 1.33
N VAL A 162 -2.51 -10.71 0.93
CA VAL A 162 -3.07 -9.89 -0.17
C VAL A 162 -3.09 -8.41 0.21
N LEU A 163 -3.50 -8.08 1.43
CA LEU A 163 -3.59 -6.72 1.95
C LEU A 163 -2.29 -6.20 2.60
N GLY A 164 -1.16 -6.87 2.39
CA GLY A 164 0.11 -6.52 3.04
C GLY A 164 0.59 -5.10 2.75
N ASN A 165 0.27 -4.58 1.58
CA ASN A 165 0.66 -3.24 1.14
C ASN A 165 -0.41 -2.16 1.40
N CYS A 166 -1.60 -2.52 1.90
CA CYS A 166 -2.65 -1.56 2.16
C CYS A 166 -2.24 -0.56 3.25
N GLY A 167 -2.48 0.72 2.99
CA GLY A 167 -2.06 1.81 3.89
C GLY A 167 -0.58 2.15 3.86
N CYS A 168 0.22 1.55 2.96
CA CYS A 168 1.66 1.77 2.89
C CYS A 168 2.10 2.70 1.77
N TYR A 169 1.27 2.91 0.73
CA TYR A 169 1.63 3.70 -0.44
C TYR A 169 0.40 4.29 -1.12
N ASP A 170 0.62 5.22 -2.06
CA ASP A 170 -0.42 5.79 -2.89
C ASP A 170 -0.89 4.76 -3.95
N PRO A 171 -2.13 4.26 -3.88
CA PRO A 171 -2.65 3.29 -4.83
C PRO A 171 -2.80 3.84 -6.27
N GLU A 172 -2.72 5.16 -6.44
CA GLU A 172 -2.73 5.80 -7.76
C GLU A 172 -1.32 5.96 -8.36
N SER A 173 -0.25 5.63 -7.60
CA SER A 173 1.14 5.70 -8.06
C SER A 173 1.61 4.36 -8.61
N ILE A 174 1.80 4.31 -9.93
CA ILE A 174 2.40 3.16 -10.60
C ILE A 174 3.89 3.00 -10.22
N GLU A 175 4.57 4.09 -9.93
CA GLU A 175 5.96 4.11 -9.53
C GLU A 175 6.15 3.38 -8.19
N GLU A 176 5.30 3.68 -7.20
CA GLU A 176 5.33 2.98 -5.92
C GLU A 176 4.92 1.51 -6.04
N TYR A 177 3.95 1.19 -6.91
CA TYR A 177 3.57 -0.18 -7.19
C TYR A 177 4.74 -0.99 -7.77
N ILE A 178 5.45 -0.45 -8.78
CA ILE A 178 6.63 -1.09 -9.37
C ILE A 178 7.76 -1.20 -8.34
N ALA A 179 8.00 -0.15 -7.56
CA ALA A 179 9.03 -0.14 -6.52
C ALA A 179 8.80 -1.22 -5.45
N ARG A 180 7.56 -1.68 -5.27
CA ARG A 180 7.18 -2.78 -4.38
C ARG A 180 7.09 -4.14 -5.08
N GLY A 181 7.62 -4.26 -6.28
CA GLY A 181 7.69 -5.51 -7.04
C GLY A 181 6.54 -5.73 -8.02
N GLY A 182 5.67 -4.75 -8.21
CA GLY A 182 4.61 -4.80 -9.21
C GLY A 182 5.14 -5.09 -10.61
N TYR A 183 4.40 -5.86 -11.39
CA TYR A 183 4.71 -6.34 -12.75
C TYR A 183 5.94 -7.26 -12.88
N ARG A 184 6.78 -7.45 -11.87
CA ARG A 184 7.97 -8.33 -12.00
C ARG A 184 7.56 -9.78 -12.29
N ALA A 185 6.58 -10.31 -11.56
CA ALA A 185 6.08 -11.67 -11.82
C ALA A 185 5.48 -11.80 -13.22
N PHE A 186 4.73 -10.80 -13.68
CA PHE A 186 4.17 -10.77 -15.04
C PHE A 186 5.27 -10.84 -16.11
N LEU A 187 6.30 -9.98 -16.01
CA LEU A 187 7.40 -9.97 -16.96
C LEU A 187 8.23 -11.26 -16.93
N LYS A 188 8.46 -11.82 -15.74
CA LYS A 188 9.11 -13.12 -15.60
C LYS A 188 8.30 -14.22 -16.30
N THR A 189 6.98 -14.18 -16.15
CA THR A 189 6.07 -15.15 -16.75
C THR A 189 6.11 -15.11 -18.27
N ILE A 190 5.90 -13.95 -18.88
CA ILE A 190 5.86 -13.84 -20.35
C ILE A 190 7.21 -14.11 -21.02
N ARG A 191 8.33 -14.02 -20.29
CA ARG A 191 9.67 -14.30 -20.84
C ARG A 191 10.06 -15.77 -20.76
N ASN A 192 9.58 -16.49 -19.75
CA ASN A 192 10.17 -17.77 -19.37
C ASN A 192 9.20 -18.96 -19.43
N TYR A 193 7.90 -18.73 -19.62
CA TYR A 193 6.90 -19.78 -19.53
C TYR A 193 5.95 -19.76 -20.73
N THR A 194 5.54 -20.95 -21.17
CA THR A 194 4.42 -21.14 -22.11
C THR A 194 3.08 -20.95 -21.39
N HIS A 195 2.00 -20.81 -22.14
CA HIS A 195 0.65 -20.66 -21.59
C HIS A 195 0.25 -21.87 -20.75
N GLU A 196 0.61 -23.10 -21.22
CA GLU A 196 0.36 -24.36 -20.54
C GLU A 196 1.12 -24.44 -19.21
N GLU A 197 2.41 -24.10 -19.22
CA GLU A 197 3.24 -24.08 -18.00
C GLU A 197 2.69 -23.13 -16.95
N VAL A 198 2.20 -21.95 -17.36
CA VAL A 198 1.56 -20.99 -16.45
C VAL A 198 0.31 -21.59 -15.81
N CYS A 199 -0.56 -22.25 -16.61
CA CYS A 199 -1.74 -22.92 -16.11
C CYS A 199 -1.38 -24.04 -15.12
N ASP A 200 -0.34 -24.82 -15.42
CA ASP A 200 0.13 -25.91 -14.56
C ASP A 200 0.70 -25.39 -13.23
N ILE A 201 1.46 -24.30 -13.26
CA ILE A 201 1.99 -23.65 -12.05
C ILE A 201 0.85 -23.17 -11.16
N VAL A 202 -0.15 -22.48 -11.73
CA VAL A 202 -1.30 -21.98 -10.98
C VAL A 202 -2.16 -23.11 -10.43
N GLU A 203 -2.35 -24.20 -11.20
CA GLU A 203 -3.10 -25.37 -10.72
C GLU A 203 -2.38 -26.03 -9.54
N ARG A 204 -1.07 -26.28 -9.65
CA ARG A 204 -0.25 -26.89 -8.59
C ARG A 204 -0.14 -26.03 -7.35
N SER A 205 -0.24 -24.70 -7.47
CA SER A 205 -0.25 -23.79 -6.33
C SER A 205 -1.46 -23.97 -5.41
N GLY A 206 -2.51 -24.65 -5.89
CA GLY A 206 -3.75 -24.83 -5.16
C GLY A 206 -4.60 -23.57 -5.03
N LEU A 207 -4.29 -22.51 -5.79
CA LEU A 207 -5.09 -21.27 -5.78
C LEU A 207 -6.53 -21.57 -6.21
N ARG A 208 -7.48 -21.08 -5.42
CA ARG A 208 -8.91 -21.29 -5.63
C ARG A 208 -9.66 -19.96 -5.68
N GLY A 209 -10.81 -19.96 -6.35
CA GLY A 209 -11.75 -18.85 -6.34
C GLY A 209 -12.21 -18.47 -4.93
N ARG A 210 -12.42 -17.19 -4.69
CA ARG A 210 -12.76 -16.62 -3.38
C ARG A 210 -14.23 -16.21 -3.23
N SER A 211 -15.03 -16.44 -4.25
CA SER A 211 -16.48 -16.13 -4.23
C SER A 211 -17.37 -17.24 -3.63
N GLY A 212 -16.79 -18.17 -2.85
CA GLY A 212 -17.52 -19.26 -2.17
C GLY A 212 -17.43 -20.62 -2.86
N GLY A 213 -17.37 -20.70 -4.18
CA GLY A 213 -17.29 -21.96 -4.93
C GLY A 213 -15.95 -22.70 -4.82
N GLY A 214 -14.87 -22.00 -4.47
CA GLY A 214 -13.56 -22.60 -4.25
C GLY A 214 -12.98 -23.35 -5.44
N PHE A 215 -13.40 -23.03 -6.67
CA PHE A 215 -12.97 -23.71 -7.87
C PHE A 215 -11.47 -23.50 -8.12
N ASN A 216 -10.75 -24.54 -8.58
CA ASN A 216 -9.31 -24.42 -8.86
C ASN A 216 -9.05 -23.44 -10.00
N THR A 217 -8.26 -22.40 -9.72
CA THR A 217 -8.02 -21.29 -10.66
C THR A 217 -7.23 -21.76 -11.88
N GLY A 218 -6.20 -22.60 -11.69
CA GLY A 218 -5.40 -23.15 -12.80
C GLY A 218 -6.22 -24.01 -13.75
N LEU A 219 -7.10 -24.84 -13.20
CA LEU A 219 -8.01 -25.66 -14.01
C LEU A 219 -8.99 -24.76 -14.82
N LYS A 220 -9.50 -23.70 -14.22
CA LYS A 220 -10.33 -22.72 -14.94
C LYS A 220 -9.57 -22.06 -16.09
N TRP A 221 -8.29 -21.73 -15.86
CA TRP A 221 -7.44 -21.16 -16.92
C TRP A 221 -7.16 -22.16 -18.04
N LYS A 222 -6.97 -23.45 -17.73
CA LYS A 222 -6.85 -24.51 -18.74
C LYS A 222 -8.08 -24.62 -19.62
N TYR A 223 -9.28 -24.53 -19.05
CA TYR A 223 -10.51 -24.50 -19.86
C TYR A 223 -10.56 -23.32 -20.81
N ALA A 224 -10.16 -22.12 -20.36
CA ALA A 224 -10.07 -20.94 -21.20
C ALA A 224 -8.99 -21.08 -22.30
N LEU A 225 -7.84 -21.68 -21.96
CA LEU A 225 -6.75 -21.94 -22.90
C LEU A 225 -7.16 -22.90 -24.00
N ASN A 226 -7.89 -23.95 -23.67
CA ASN A 226 -8.36 -24.98 -24.60
C ASN A 226 -9.65 -24.60 -25.35
N SER A 227 -10.19 -23.40 -25.13
CA SER A 227 -11.35 -22.92 -25.87
C SER A 227 -11.02 -22.75 -27.36
N ALA A 228 -11.93 -23.16 -28.23
CA ALA A 228 -11.79 -23.09 -29.69
C ALA A 228 -11.91 -21.65 -30.23
N SER A 229 -12.01 -20.64 -29.38
CA SER A 229 -12.13 -19.23 -29.79
C SER A 229 -10.77 -18.59 -30.06
N ASP A 230 -10.64 -17.82 -31.13
CA ASP A 230 -9.45 -17.04 -31.46
C ASP A 230 -9.29 -15.83 -30.53
N ASN A 231 -10.39 -15.34 -29.95
CA ASN A 231 -10.39 -14.19 -29.06
C ASN A 231 -10.57 -14.62 -27.59
N ARG A 232 -9.72 -14.12 -26.72
CA ARG A 232 -9.81 -14.29 -25.27
C ARG A 232 -9.90 -12.94 -24.59
N TYR A 233 -10.81 -12.84 -23.63
CA TYR A 233 -11.06 -11.60 -22.89
C TYR A 233 -10.72 -11.83 -21.44
N LEU A 234 -9.99 -10.88 -20.85
CA LEU A 234 -9.74 -10.81 -19.41
C LEU A 234 -10.68 -9.75 -18.82
N ILE A 235 -11.51 -10.18 -17.87
CA ILE A 235 -12.43 -9.30 -17.15
C ILE A 235 -11.94 -9.21 -15.71
N CYS A 236 -11.53 -8.01 -15.28
CA CYS A 236 -11.25 -7.71 -13.90
C CYS A 236 -12.56 -7.38 -13.18
N ASN A 237 -12.98 -8.26 -12.28
CA ASN A 237 -14.10 -7.94 -11.39
C ASN A 237 -13.57 -7.18 -10.19
N ALA A 238 -13.80 -5.87 -10.16
CA ALA A 238 -13.46 -4.99 -9.04
C ALA A 238 -14.71 -4.54 -8.26
N LYS A 239 -15.80 -5.35 -8.33
CA LYS A 239 -17.02 -5.09 -7.56
C LYS A 239 -16.83 -5.56 -6.12
N GLU A 240 -16.89 -4.62 -5.19
CA GLU A 240 -16.75 -4.86 -3.75
C GLU A 240 -17.93 -4.23 -3.00
N SER A 241 -19.04 -4.95 -2.96
CA SER A 241 -20.32 -4.46 -2.42
C SER A 241 -20.65 -5.00 -1.03
N ASP A 242 -19.95 -6.03 -0.56
CA ASP A 242 -20.24 -6.64 0.72
C ASP A 242 -19.55 -5.87 1.84
N PRO A 243 -20.27 -5.48 2.91
CA PRO A 243 -19.67 -4.82 4.07
C PRO A 243 -18.52 -5.67 4.66
N GLY A 244 -17.37 -5.04 4.90
CA GLY A 244 -16.19 -5.72 5.43
C GLY A 244 -15.37 -6.51 4.40
N SER A 245 -15.77 -6.56 3.14
CA SER A 245 -14.94 -7.08 2.05
C SER A 245 -13.94 -6.01 1.61
N TYR A 246 -12.66 -6.33 1.61
CA TYR A 246 -11.57 -5.44 1.19
C TYR A 246 -10.57 -6.17 0.31
N ALA A 247 -10.99 -7.26 -0.36
CA ALA A 247 -10.11 -8.12 -1.12
C ALA A 247 -9.69 -7.52 -2.47
N ASP A 248 -10.50 -6.60 -3.00
CA ASP A 248 -10.33 -6.01 -4.33
C ASP A 248 -9.64 -4.63 -4.32
N ARG A 249 -9.20 -4.17 -3.16
CA ARG A 249 -8.58 -2.84 -2.97
C ARG A 249 -7.10 -2.89 -2.68
#